data_ebfa430628c867c1c69e32e87a0bb3d0
#
_entry.id   ebfa430628c867c1c69e32e87a0bb3d0
#
_cell.length_a   1.000
_cell.length_b   1.000
_cell.length_c   1.000
_cell.angle_alpha   90.00
_cell.angle_beta   90.00
_cell.angle_gamma   90.00
#
_symmetry.space_group_name_H-M   'P 1'
#
loop_
_entity.id
_entity.type
_entity.pdbx_description
1 polymer ?
#
loop_
_entity_poly.entity_id
_entity_poly.type
_entity_poly.pdbx_seq_one_letter_code
_entity_poly.pdbx_strand_id
1 'polypeptide(L)'
;MQWTDDENAGFTDGTPWLAMNPNYRQINVREQEARTDSVLAYYRRLVHLRKADAYRETFTYGIFEPAYQEMADVFAYYRVSGESGQRILV
;
A
#
# COMPACT_ATOMS: atom_id res chain seq x y z
N MET A 1 4.17 4.85 -12.08
CA MET A 1 2.82 5.24 -11.58
C MET A 1 2.41 6.50 -12.32
N GLN A 2 1.23 6.49 -12.91
CA GLN A 2 0.70 7.66 -13.61
C GLN A 2 0.35 8.76 -12.61
N TRP A 3 0.75 10.00 -12.90
CA TRP A 3 0.52 11.12 -12.00
C TRP A 3 -0.78 11.86 -12.29
N THR A 4 -1.05 12.06 -13.59
CA THR A 4 -2.20 12.85 -14.06
C THR A 4 -2.85 12.22 -15.29
N ASP A 5 -3.97 12.77 -15.71
CA ASP A 5 -4.67 12.45 -16.95
C ASP A 5 -4.17 13.29 -18.16
N ASP A 6 -3.20 14.19 -17.93
CA ASP A 6 -2.58 15.02 -18.95
C ASP A 6 -1.68 14.20 -19.88
N GLU A 7 -1.17 14.83 -20.93
CA GLU A 7 -0.24 14.21 -21.86
C GLU A 7 0.96 13.61 -21.10
N ASN A 8 1.42 12.45 -21.57
CA ASN A 8 2.50 11.68 -20.95
C ASN A 8 2.23 11.29 -19.47
N ALA A 9 0.98 11.32 -19.03
CA ALA A 9 0.56 10.97 -17.67
C ALA A 9 1.33 11.75 -16.58
N GLY A 10 1.83 12.94 -16.89
CA GLY A 10 2.62 13.77 -15.97
C GLY A 10 4.05 13.29 -15.71
N PHE A 11 4.60 12.39 -16.54
CA PHE A 11 5.98 11.91 -16.37
C PHE A 11 7.02 12.84 -17.00
N THR A 12 6.69 13.44 -18.13
CA THR A 12 7.64 14.26 -18.91
C THR A 12 6.90 15.18 -19.90
N ASP A 13 7.51 16.30 -20.23
CA ASP A 13 7.06 17.19 -21.29
C ASP A 13 7.63 16.79 -22.67
N GLY A 14 8.55 15.83 -22.72
CA GLY A 14 9.14 15.28 -23.92
C GLY A 14 8.55 13.94 -24.35
N THR A 15 9.22 13.23 -25.26
CA THR A 15 8.82 11.90 -25.68
C THR A 15 9.21 10.86 -24.63
N PRO A 16 8.27 10.10 -24.05
CA PRO A 16 8.59 9.05 -23.11
C PRO A 16 9.41 7.93 -23.76
N TRP A 17 10.44 7.44 -23.09
CA TRP A 17 11.25 6.30 -23.54
C TRP A 17 10.62 4.94 -23.22
N LEU A 18 9.69 4.89 -22.27
CA LEU A 18 8.87 3.73 -21.96
C LEU A 18 7.41 4.01 -22.26
N ALA A 19 6.70 2.99 -22.74
CA ALA A 19 5.27 3.08 -22.97
C ALA A 19 4.51 3.28 -21.66
N MET A 20 3.56 4.21 -21.64
CA MET A 20 2.66 4.42 -20.53
C MET A 20 1.51 3.41 -20.59
N ASN A 21 0.96 3.06 -19.44
CA ASN A 21 -0.26 2.27 -19.40
C ASN A 21 -1.41 3.09 -20.00
N PRO A 22 -2.16 2.57 -20.97
CA PRO A 22 -3.21 3.33 -21.68
C PRO A 22 -4.37 3.79 -20.79
N ASN A 23 -4.51 3.21 -19.59
CA ASN A 23 -5.57 3.57 -18.64
C ASN A 23 -5.27 4.83 -17.78
N TYR A 24 -4.15 5.54 -18.05
CA TYR A 24 -3.72 6.67 -17.22
C TYR A 24 -4.76 7.81 -17.14
N ARG A 25 -5.65 7.91 -18.13
CA ARG A 25 -6.71 8.91 -18.13
C ARG A 25 -7.79 8.65 -17.06
N GLN A 26 -7.98 7.39 -16.65
CA GLN A 26 -8.95 7.00 -15.62
C GLN A 26 -8.29 6.64 -14.29
N ILE A 27 -7.04 6.14 -14.34
CA ILE A 27 -6.33 5.66 -13.15
C ILE A 27 -4.99 6.40 -13.04
N ASN A 28 -4.95 7.39 -12.19
CA ASN A 28 -3.77 8.21 -11.93
C ASN A 28 -3.82 8.77 -10.50
N VAL A 29 -2.72 9.35 -10.04
CA VAL A 29 -2.60 9.87 -8.68
C VAL A 29 -3.58 11.01 -8.43
N ARG A 30 -3.71 11.96 -9.36
CA ARG A 30 -4.62 13.12 -9.23
C ARG A 30 -6.06 12.65 -8.97
N GLU A 31 -6.54 11.69 -9.75
CA GLU A 31 -7.89 11.15 -9.61
C GLU A 31 -8.07 10.40 -8.29
N GLN A 32 -7.07 9.60 -7.90
CA GLN A 32 -7.13 8.84 -6.66
C GLN A 32 -6.99 9.71 -5.41
N GLU A 33 -6.29 10.83 -5.47
CA GLU A 33 -6.21 11.76 -4.35
C GLU A 33 -7.55 12.44 -4.02
N ALA A 34 -8.38 12.65 -5.05
CA ALA A 34 -9.71 13.21 -4.88
C ALA A 34 -10.72 12.23 -4.23
N ARG A 35 -10.38 10.95 -4.08
CA ARG A 35 -11.29 9.90 -3.62
C ARG A 35 -10.83 9.28 -2.32
N THR A 36 -11.74 9.14 -1.36
CA THR A 36 -11.47 8.51 -0.05
C THR A 36 -11.48 6.97 -0.11
N ASP A 37 -12.09 6.39 -1.15
CA ASP A 37 -12.22 4.96 -1.40
C ASP A 37 -11.19 4.41 -2.41
N SER A 38 -10.21 5.22 -2.80
CA SER A 38 -9.18 4.83 -3.77
C SER A 38 -8.13 3.88 -3.18
N VAL A 39 -7.44 3.16 -4.07
CA VAL A 39 -6.28 2.33 -3.71
C VAL A 39 -5.20 3.18 -3.03
N LEU A 40 -4.94 4.39 -3.53
CA LEU A 40 -3.98 5.32 -2.93
C LEU A 40 -4.38 5.70 -1.49
N ALA A 41 -5.65 6.04 -1.27
CA ALA A 41 -6.17 6.35 0.06
C ALA A 41 -6.05 5.15 1.01
N TYR A 42 -6.33 3.94 0.53
CA TYR A 42 -6.15 2.71 1.29
C TYR A 42 -4.70 2.50 1.71
N TYR A 43 -3.75 2.59 0.78
CA TYR A 43 -2.31 2.46 1.08
C TYR A 43 -1.81 3.54 2.05
N ARG A 44 -2.27 4.78 1.91
CA ARG A 44 -1.95 5.85 2.87
C ARG A 44 -2.37 5.47 4.29
N ARG A 45 -3.58 4.94 4.46
CA ARG A 45 -4.05 4.46 5.78
C ARG A 45 -3.18 3.34 6.33
N LEU A 46 -2.82 2.35 5.50
CA LEU A 46 -1.94 1.26 5.93
C LEU A 46 -0.54 1.75 6.34
N VAL A 47 0.03 2.70 5.60
CA VAL A 47 1.34 3.29 5.94
C VAL A 47 1.26 4.06 7.26
N HIS A 48 0.19 4.84 7.47
CA HIS A 48 -0.01 5.54 8.74
C HIS A 48 -0.19 4.57 9.91
N LEU A 49 -1.00 3.52 9.73
CA LEU A 49 -1.18 2.48 10.74
C LEU A 49 0.16 1.82 11.12
N ARG A 50 0.95 1.45 10.11
CA ARG A 50 2.26 0.83 10.31
C ARG A 50 3.24 1.73 11.08
N LYS A 51 3.13 3.05 10.91
CA LYS A 51 4.00 4.06 11.55
C LYS A 51 3.47 4.58 12.87
N ALA A 52 2.22 4.29 13.22
CA ALA A 52 1.62 4.73 14.47
C ALA A 52 2.40 4.17 15.68
N ASP A 53 2.65 5.00 16.68
CA ASP A 53 3.49 4.64 17.84
C ASP A 53 2.99 3.37 18.56
N ALA A 54 1.67 3.18 18.60
CA ALA A 54 1.06 1.99 19.20
C ALA A 54 1.41 0.66 18.51
N TYR A 55 1.84 0.69 17.24
CA TYR A 55 2.02 -0.51 16.41
C TYR A 55 3.39 -0.59 15.75
N ARG A 56 4.11 0.54 15.66
CA ARG A 56 5.37 0.66 14.91
C ARG A 56 6.41 -0.38 15.34
N GLU A 57 6.57 -0.60 16.65
CA GLU A 57 7.51 -1.58 17.20
C GLU A 57 7.16 -2.98 16.69
N THR A 58 5.93 -3.42 16.87
CA THR A 58 5.46 -4.74 16.44
C THR A 58 5.55 -4.94 14.92
N PHE A 59 5.19 -3.94 14.12
CA PHE A 59 5.31 -4.03 12.66
C PHE A 59 6.75 -4.04 12.17
N THR A 60 7.67 -3.41 12.89
CA THR A 60 9.07 -3.29 12.46
C THR A 60 9.91 -4.48 12.92
N TYR A 61 9.80 -4.83 14.19
CA TYR A 61 10.68 -5.81 14.84
C TYR A 61 9.98 -7.11 15.24
N GLY A 62 8.65 -7.14 15.21
CA GLY A 62 7.88 -8.34 15.60
C GLY A 62 8.24 -9.57 14.77
N ILE A 63 8.16 -10.72 15.37
CA ILE A 63 8.39 -12.02 14.73
C ILE A 63 7.21 -12.34 13.80
N PHE A 64 7.49 -12.96 12.68
CA PHE A 64 6.50 -13.47 11.74
C PHE A 64 6.02 -14.85 12.21
N GLU A 65 4.72 -14.99 12.41
CA GLU A 65 4.08 -16.29 12.69
C GLU A 65 2.97 -16.53 11.67
N PRO A 66 3.06 -17.58 10.83
CA PRO A 66 2.00 -17.92 9.87
C PRO A 66 0.68 -18.20 10.59
N ALA A 67 -0.44 -17.78 9.95
CA ALA A 67 -1.78 -18.05 10.45
C ALA A 67 -2.69 -18.55 9.32
N TYR A 68 -3.70 -19.33 9.65
CA TYR A 68 -4.71 -19.85 8.72
C TYR A 68 -4.14 -20.57 7.49
N GLN A 69 -3.05 -21.33 7.67
CA GLN A 69 -2.34 -22.03 6.58
C GLN A 69 -3.20 -23.08 5.87
N GLU A 70 -4.25 -23.56 6.50
CA GLU A 70 -5.23 -24.49 5.92
C GLU A 70 -6.20 -23.83 4.93
N MET A 71 -6.25 -22.51 4.85
CA MET A 71 -7.14 -21.75 3.97
C MET A 71 -6.42 -21.41 2.67
N ALA A 72 -6.73 -22.09 1.59
CA ALA A 72 -6.02 -21.97 0.31
C ALA A 72 -6.06 -20.56 -0.31
N ASP A 73 -7.13 -19.79 -0.05
CA ASP A 73 -7.36 -18.46 -0.63
C ASP A 73 -6.98 -17.30 0.32
N VAL A 74 -6.36 -17.62 1.46
CA VAL A 74 -6.00 -16.62 2.48
C VAL A 74 -4.51 -16.68 2.75
N PHE A 75 -3.84 -15.54 2.63
CA PHE A 75 -2.48 -15.37 3.14
C PHE A 75 -2.55 -14.48 4.39
N ALA A 76 -2.41 -15.09 5.56
CA ALA A 76 -2.47 -14.37 6.82
C ALA A 76 -1.31 -14.77 7.74
N TYR A 77 -0.91 -13.82 8.58
CA TYR A 77 0.16 -14.03 9.56
C TYR A 77 0.02 -13.06 10.73
N TYR A 78 0.60 -13.43 11.85
CA TYR A 78 0.80 -12.51 12.97
C TYR A 78 2.18 -11.85 12.91
N ARG A 79 2.21 -10.58 13.30
CA ARG A 79 3.42 -9.92 13.78
C ARG A 79 3.36 -9.90 15.30
N VAL A 80 4.36 -10.47 15.96
CA VAL A 80 4.38 -10.64 17.42
C VAL A 80 5.56 -9.89 18.01
N SER A 81 5.30 -8.91 18.87
CA SER A 81 6.35 -8.18 19.59
C SER A 81 6.97 -9.06 20.66
N GLY A 82 8.31 -9.16 20.64
CA GLY A 82 9.07 -9.85 21.69
C GLY A 82 9.11 -9.08 23.03
N GLU A 83 8.91 -7.75 22.97
CA GLU A 83 8.95 -6.91 24.17
C GLU A 83 7.59 -6.80 24.85
N SER A 84 6.56 -6.39 24.10
CA SER A 84 5.23 -6.12 24.66
C SER A 84 4.28 -7.32 24.64
N GLY A 85 4.62 -8.35 23.86
CA GLY A 85 3.70 -9.46 23.59
C GLY A 85 2.52 -9.08 22.68
N GLN A 86 2.48 -7.87 22.14
CA GLN A 86 1.44 -7.43 21.21
C GLN A 86 1.42 -8.31 19.97
N ARG A 87 0.23 -8.74 19.55
CA ARG A 87 0.01 -9.52 18.33
C ARG A 87 -0.87 -8.75 17.37
N ILE A 88 -0.44 -8.62 16.12
CA ILE A 88 -1.19 -7.98 15.07
C ILE A 88 -1.40 -9.00 13.95
N LEU A 89 -2.65 -9.29 13.64
CA LEU A 89 -3.02 -10.13 12.49
C LEU A 89 -3.01 -9.29 11.21
N VAL A 90 -2.34 -9.80 10.18
CA VAL A 90 -2.25 -9.20 8.84
C VAL A 90 -2.83 -10.15 7.81
#